data_23a0f2fdb1a0ab1fab428887d7bdb2b8
#
_entry.id   23a0f2fdb1a0ab1fab428887d7bdb2b8
#
_cell.length_a   1.000
_cell.length_b   1.000
_cell.length_c   1.000
_cell.angle_alpha   90.00
_cell.angle_beta   90.00
_cell.angle_gamma   90.00
#
_symmetry.space_group_name_H-M   'P 1'
#
loop_
_entity.id
_entity.type
_entity.pdbx_description
1 polymer ?
#
loop_
_entity_poly.entity_id
_entity_poly.type
_entity_poly.pdbx_seq_one_letter_code
_entity_poly.pdbx_strand_id
1 'polypeptide(L)'
;MKKIEFFLHMNPPKSTYQEKGINWKTKTQYSKKNANDARAKLRAHLVSHIPDEPLTGPIRLTIVWGFLAKGNHEFNTWYTDKPDLDNAQKAIQDVMTELGFWKDDSQVVTLQTSKIWTWHPGISIWIEQLSEKVRDAYE
;
A
#
# COMPACT_ATOMS: atom_id res chain seq x y z
N MET A 1 -15.06 1.68 -17.68
CA MET A 1 -13.91 1.97 -16.82
C MET A 1 -13.63 0.82 -15.90
N LYS A 2 -12.37 0.49 -15.72
CA LYS A 2 -12.01 -0.67 -14.92
C LYS A 2 -12.05 -0.37 -13.43
N LYS A 3 -12.54 -1.36 -12.69
CA LYS A 3 -12.44 -1.44 -11.24
C LYS A 3 -11.76 -2.75 -10.91
N ILE A 4 -10.73 -2.70 -10.09
CA ILE A 4 -9.96 -3.86 -9.68
C ILE A 4 -9.95 -3.88 -8.16
N GLU A 5 -10.28 -5.04 -7.58
CA GLU A 5 -10.15 -5.20 -6.13
C GLU A 5 -9.54 -6.55 -5.82
N PHE A 6 -8.66 -6.57 -4.83
CA PHE A 6 -8.05 -7.81 -4.37
C PHE A 6 -7.53 -7.65 -2.96
N PHE A 7 -7.21 -8.77 -2.35
CA PHE A 7 -6.69 -8.85 -1.00
C PHE A 7 -5.35 -9.58 -1.01
N LEU A 8 -4.35 -8.97 -0.41
CA LEU A 8 -3.04 -9.61 -0.24
C LEU A 8 -3.03 -10.33 1.11
N HIS A 9 -2.94 -11.64 1.07
CA HIS A 9 -2.91 -12.49 2.27
C HIS A 9 -1.49 -12.50 2.85
N MET A 10 -1.20 -11.50 3.66
CA MET A 10 0.12 -11.32 4.27
C MET A 10 0.03 -10.43 5.48
N ASN A 11 0.98 -10.55 6.38
CA ASN A 11 1.13 -9.53 7.43
C ASN A 11 1.76 -8.30 6.79
N PRO A 12 1.13 -7.13 6.91
CA PRO A 12 1.74 -5.93 6.34
C PRO A 12 3.10 -5.66 6.95
N PRO A 13 4.08 -5.20 6.16
CA PRO A 13 5.39 -4.88 6.70
C PRO A 13 5.32 -3.74 7.71
N LYS A 14 6.06 -3.88 8.80
CA LYS A 14 6.13 -2.84 9.85
C LYS A 14 7.29 -1.87 9.63
N SER A 15 8.29 -2.28 8.84
CA SER A 15 9.38 -1.41 8.42
C SER A 15 9.21 -1.05 6.98
N THR A 16 9.21 0.22 6.67
CA THR A 16 8.96 0.69 5.34
C THR A 16 10.11 1.56 4.86
N TYR A 17 10.04 1.86 3.61
CA TYR A 17 11.07 2.52 2.84
C TYR A 17 11.51 3.87 3.41
N GLN A 18 10.66 4.56 4.14
CA GLN A 18 11.00 5.87 4.71
C GLN A 18 11.44 5.79 6.17
N GLU A 19 11.44 4.61 6.76
CA GLU A 19 11.92 4.49 8.12
C GLU A 19 13.41 4.76 8.17
N LYS A 20 13.74 5.80 8.90
CA LYS A 20 15.12 6.14 9.21
C LYS A 20 15.42 5.66 10.61
N GLY A 21 15.92 4.47 10.73
CA GLY A 21 16.58 4.11 11.96
C GLY A 21 17.87 4.89 12.02
N ILE A 22 17.98 5.81 12.96
CA ILE A 22 19.21 6.57 13.12
C ILE A 22 20.15 5.77 13.98
N ASN A 23 21.17 5.24 13.39
CA ASN A 23 22.25 4.77 14.15
C ASN A 23 23.54 4.94 13.38
N TRP A 24 24.43 5.53 14.07
CA TRP A 24 25.68 6.03 13.57
C TRP A 24 26.60 4.99 12.97
N LYS A 25 26.49 3.74 13.33
CA LYS A 25 27.51 2.75 12.94
C LYS A 25 27.07 1.73 11.90
N THR A 26 25.78 1.44 11.81
CA THR A 26 25.32 0.35 10.94
C THR A 26 23.97 0.60 10.32
N LYS A 27 23.36 1.69 10.65
CA LYS A 27 21.94 1.85 10.43
C LYS A 27 21.46 2.28 9.08
N THR A 28 22.29 2.90 8.31
CA THR A 28 21.89 3.20 6.94
C THR A 28 21.68 1.90 6.17
N GLN A 29 22.55 0.91 6.42
CA GLN A 29 22.38 -0.40 5.79
C GLN A 29 21.20 -1.17 6.36
N TYR A 30 20.99 -1.10 7.68
CA TYR A 30 19.89 -1.80 8.32
C TYR A 30 18.55 -1.28 7.85
N SER A 31 18.39 0.05 7.77
CA SER A 31 17.16 0.67 7.27
C SER A 31 16.90 0.35 5.81
N LYS A 32 17.96 0.32 5.00
CA LYS A 32 17.85 -0.07 3.59
C LYS A 32 17.43 -1.53 3.44
N LYS A 33 17.97 -2.41 4.26
CA LYS A 33 17.61 -3.81 4.23
C LYS A 33 16.13 -4.00 4.55
N ASN A 34 15.66 -3.37 5.62
CA ASN A 34 14.24 -3.48 6.02
C ASN A 34 13.31 -2.92 4.96
N ALA A 35 13.67 -1.79 4.37
CA ALA A 35 12.89 -1.20 3.29
C ALA A 35 12.86 -2.11 2.06
N ASN A 36 14.01 -2.69 1.71
CA ASN A 36 14.09 -3.60 0.58
C ASN A 36 13.30 -4.89 0.83
N ASP A 37 13.35 -5.43 2.04
CA ASP A 37 12.58 -6.61 2.41
C ASP A 37 11.08 -6.33 2.34
N ALA A 38 10.64 -5.17 2.81
CA ALA A 38 9.24 -4.76 2.73
C ALA A 38 8.78 -4.66 1.28
N ARG A 39 9.57 -4.03 0.43
CA ARG A 39 9.24 -3.88 -0.99
C ARG A 39 9.21 -5.22 -1.70
N ALA A 40 10.19 -6.09 -1.42
CA ALA A 40 10.24 -7.42 -2.01
C ALA A 40 9.02 -8.26 -1.62
N LYS A 41 8.59 -8.15 -0.36
CA LYS A 41 7.42 -8.85 0.13
C LYS A 41 6.14 -8.35 -0.55
N LEU A 42 5.99 -7.04 -0.66
CA LEU A 42 4.85 -6.44 -1.36
C LEU A 42 4.84 -6.87 -2.83
N ARG A 43 6.00 -6.82 -3.49
CA ARG A 43 6.13 -7.22 -4.89
C ARG A 43 5.71 -8.67 -5.09
N ALA A 44 6.16 -9.57 -4.23
CA ALA A 44 5.85 -10.99 -4.35
C ALA A 44 4.34 -11.26 -4.29
N HIS A 45 3.60 -10.50 -3.50
CA HIS A 45 2.16 -10.67 -3.39
C HIS A 45 1.40 -9.91 -4.48
N LEU A 46 1.92 -8.78 -4.94
CA LEU A 46 1.26 -7.95 -5.95
C LEU A 46 1.37 -8.51 -7.36
N VAL A 47 2.42 -9.28 -7.63
CA VAL A 47 2.74 -9.71 -9.01
C VAL A 47 1.62 -10.49 -9.67
N SER A 48 0.85 -11.28 -8.92
CA SER A 48 -0.26 -12.06 -9.46
C SER A 48 -1.50 -11.22 -9.76
N HIS A 49 -1.50 -9.94 -9.41
CA HIS A 49 -2.65 -9.05 -9.58
C HIS A 49 -2.41 -7.95 -10.60
N ILE A 50 -1.27 -7.98 -11.28
CA ILE A 50 -0.94 -6.97 -12.30
C ILE A 50 -2.00 -7.04 -13.41
N PRO A 51 -2.60 -5.90 -13.81
CA PRO A 51 -3.54 -5.92 -14.94
C PRO A 51 -2.83 -6.25 -16.25
N ASP A 52 -3.57 -6.76 -17.22
CA ASP A 52 -3.02 -7.16 -18.52
C ASP A 52 -2.30 -6.01 -19.22
N GLU A 53 -2.83 -4.81 -19.06
CA GLU A 53 -2.20 -3.59 -19.56
C GLU A 53 -2.22 -2.54 -18.46
N PRO A 54 -1.22 -1.66 -18.40
CA PRO A 54 -1.24 -0.59 -17.41
C PRO A 54 -2.51 0.25 -17.52
N LEU A 55 -3.10 0.55 -16.38
CA LEU A 55 -4.30 1.41 -16.35
C LEU A 55 -3.95 2.80 -16.83
N THR A 56 -4.84 3.41 -17.60
CA THR A 56 -4.64 4.73 -18.16
C THR A 56 -5.52 5.77 -17.49
N GLY A 57 -5.12 7.04 -17.57
CA GLY A 57 -5.90 8.14 -17.05
C GLY A 57 -5.88 8.23 -15.52
N PRO A 58 -6.77 9.03 -14.95
CA PRO A 58 -6.80 9.26 -13.52
C PRO A 58 -7.32 8.05 -12.74
N ILE A 59 -6.73 7.81 -11.59
CA ILE A 59 -6.97 6.62 -10.77
C ILE A 59 -7.34 7.03 -9.35
N ARG A 60 -8.35 6.34 -8.80
CA ARG A 60 -8.62 6.33 -7.36
C ARG A 60 -8.04 5.07 -6.77
N LEU A 61 -7.22 5.23 -5.74
CA LEU A 61 -6.59 4.12 -5.04
C LEU A 61 -7.06 4.12 -3.58
N THR A 62 -7.57 2.97 -3.13
CA THR A 62 -7.99 2.80 -1.74
C THR A 62 -7.27 1.59 -1.18
N ILE A 63 -6.62 1.76 -0.04
CA ILE A 63 -5.86 0.69 0.60
C ILE A 63 -6.21 0.63 2.08
N VAL A 64 -6.49 -0.58 2.58
CA VAL A 64 -6.65 -0.82 4.00
C VAL A 64 -5.58 -1.81 4.45
N TRP A 65 -4.74 -1.35 5.36
CA TRP A 65 -3.68 -2.16 5.96
C TRP A 65 -4.22 -2.82 7.22
N GLY A 66 -4.32 -4.15 7.19
CA GLY A 66 -4.84 -4.92 8.31
C GLY A 66 -3.73 -5.63 9.06
N PHE A 67 -3.51 -5.26 10.32
CA PHE A 67 -2.50 -5.86 11.19
C PHE A 67 -3.17 -6.83 12.16
N LEU A 68 -2.52 -7.96 12.39
CA LEU A 68 -3.10 -9.01 13.24
C LEU A 68 -3.33 -8.50 14.67
N ALA A 69 -4.59 -8.51 15.08
CA ALA A 69 -4.97 -8.18 16.45
C ALA A 69 -4.43 -9.23 17.40
N LYS A 70 -3.92 -8.80 18.55
CA LYS A 70 -3.41 -9.70 19.59
C LYS A 70 -3.63 -9.07 20.95
N GLY A 71 -3.69 -9.94 21.96
CA GLY A 71 -3.91 -9.51 23.32
C GLY A 71 -5.26 -8.86 23.48
N ASN A 72 -5.26 -7.63 23.93
CA ASN A 72 -6.48 -6.87 24.19
C ASN A 72 -6.88 -5.93 23.05
N HIS A 73 -6.26 -6.05 21.88
CA HIS A 73 -6.70 -5.26 20.73
C HIS A 73 -8.05 -5.76 20.23
N GLU A 74 -8.91 -4.83 19.91
CA GLU A 74 -10.21 -5.15 19.36
C GLU A 74 -10.17 -5.24 17.85
N PHE A 75 -10.99 -6.12 17.28
CA PHE A 75 -11.17 -6.26 15.85
C PHE A 75 -11.73 -4.97 15.26
N ASN A 76 -11.16 -4.56 14.13
CA ASN A 76 -11.58 -3.37 13.37
C ASN A 76 -11.45 -2.05 14.15
N THR A 77 -10.47 -1.97 15.02
CA THR A 77 -10.10 -0.69 15.63
C THR A 77 -8.89 -0.10 14.92
N TRP A 78 -8.68 1.18 15.08
CA TRP A 78 -7.60 1.87 14.39
C TRP A 78 -6.23 1.43 14.91
N TYR A 79 -5.31 1.22 13.98
CA TYR A 79 -3.94 0.82 14.29
C TYR A 79 -3.07 2.09 14.33
N THR A 80 -2.59 2.45 15.52
CA THR A 80 -1.83 3.68 15.71
C THR A 80 -0.32 3.46 15.86
N ASP A 81 0.14 2.24 15.70
CA ASP A 81 1.57 1.91 15.75
C ASP A 81 2.22 2.07 14.36
N LYS A 82 3.53 1.87 14.29
CA LYS A 82 4.23 1.90 13.01
C LYS A 82 3.82 0.76 12.10
N PRO A 83 3.88 0.95 10.78
CA PRO A 83 4.52 2.05 10.07
C PRO A 83 3.64 3.30 9.97
N ASP A 84 4.26 4.43 9.72
CA ASP A 84 3.52 5.64 9.37
C ASP A 84 2.79 5.44 8.05
N LEU A 85 1.59 5.98 7.96
CA LEU A 85 0.72 5.72 6.83
C LEU A 85 1.30 6.22 5.51
N ASP A 86 1.90 7.40 5.51
CA ASP A 86 2.52 7.96 4.32
C ASP A 86 3.70 7.11 3.84
N ASN A 87 4.49 6.56 4.75
CA ASN A 87 5.62 5.69 4.41
C ASN A 87 5.14 4.36 3.82
N ALA A 88 4.13 3.76 4.44
CA ALA A 88 3.55 2.53 3.92
C ALA A 88 2.96 2.74 2.52
N GLN A 89 2.25 3.85 2.35
CA GLN A 89 1.63 4.18 1.08
C GLN A 89 2.67 4.39 -0.01
N LYS A 90 3.74 5.10 0.29
CA LYS A 90 4.80 5.32 -0.69
C LYS A 90 5.43 3.99 -1.13
N ALA A 91 5.69 3.11 -0.19
CA ALA A 91 6.30 1.83 -0.50
C ALA A 91 5.44 0.99 -1.45
N ILE A 92 4.16 0.84 -1.16
CA ILE A 92 3.28 0.02 -2.01
C ILE A 92 3.02 0.69 -3.36
N GLN A 93 2.84 2.00 -3.37
CA GLN A 93 2.57 2.71 -4.61
C GLN A 93 3.76 2.67 -5.57
N ASP A 94 4.97 2.81 -5.04
CA ASP A 94 6.19 2.67 -5.84
C ASP A 94 6.27 1.27 -6.47
N VAL A 95 6.01 0.24 -5.69
CA VAL A 95 6.04 -1.14 -6.20
C VAL A 95 4.97 -1.36 -7.26
N MET A 96 3.76 -0.87 -7.03
CA MET A 96 2.68 -1.01 -8.01
C MET A 96 3.02 -0.31 -9.33
N THR A 97 3.63 0.85 -9.26
CA THR A 97 4.09 1.56 -10.46
C THR A 97 5.17 0.77 -11.19
N GLU A 98 6.15 0.26 -10.48
CA GLU A 98 7.22 -0.56 -11.06
C GLU A 98 6.69 -1.83 -11.72
N LEU A 99 5.65 -2.44 -11.14
CA LEU A 99 5.05 -3.64 -11.69
C LEU A 99 4.13 -3.38 -12.88
N GLY A 100 3.81 -2.13 -13.16
CA GLY A 100 3.01 -1.79 -14.33
C GLY A 100 1.51 -1.75 -14.09
N PHE A 101 1.05 -1.53 -12.86
CA PHE A 101 -0.38 -1.29 -12.62
C PHE A 101 -0.84 -0.04 -13.36
N TRP A 102 0.02 0.94 -13.46
CA TRP A 102 -0.12 2.17 -14.23
C TRP A 102 1.28 2.62 -14.65
N LYS A 103 1.37 3.66 -15.47
CA LYS A 103 2.67 4.13 -15.95
C LYS A 103 3.37 5.06 -14.98
N ASP A 104 2.62 5.87 -14.24
CA ASP A 104 3.19 6.92 -13.41
C ASP A 104 2.36 7.12 -12.15
N ASP A 105 3.04 7.31 -11.01
CA ASP A 105 2.41 7.62 -9.72
C ASP A 105 1.48 8.83 -9.81
N SER A 106 1.78 9.76 -10.71
CA SER A 106 0.99 10.98 -10.89
C SER A 106 -0.43 10.70 -11.37
N GLN A 107 -0.70 9.50 -11.87
CA GLN A 107 -2.05 9.11 -12.25
C GLN A 107 -2.97 8.91 -11.06
N VAL A 108 -2.42 8.66 -9.88
CA VAL A 108 -3.22 8.49 -8.66
C VAL A 108 -3.63 9.88 -8.18
N VAL A 109 -4.88 10.24 -8.46
CA VAL A 109 -5.42 11.58 -8.19
C VAL A 109 -6.32 11.62 -6.96
N THR A 110 -6.78 10.48 -6.50
CA THR A 110 -7.50 10.37 -5.22
C THR A 110 -7.00 9.14 -4.48
N LEU A 111 -6.72 9.31 -3.21
CA LEU A 111 -6.08 8.30 -2.39
C LEU A 111 -6.75 8.25 -1.02
N GLN A 112 -7.17 7.05 -0.63
CA GLN A 112 -7.62 6.79 0.73
C GLN A 112 -6.85 5.61 1.26
N THR A 113 -6.23 5.77 2.42
CA THR A 113 -5.46 4.70 3.03
C THR A 113 -5.71 4.71 4.54
N SER A 114 -5.79 3.51 5.12
CA SER A 114 -6.16 3.33 6.52
C SER A 114 -5.41 2.16 7.12
N LYS A 115 -5.20 2.22 8.43
CA LYS A 115 -4.59 1.12 9.19
C LYS A 115 -5.55 0.65 10.27
N ILE A 116 -5.78 -0.66 10.36
CA ILE A 116 -6.68 -1.25 11.35
C ILE A 116 -6.07 -2.50 11.97
N TRP A 117 -6.54 -2.84 13.17
CA TRP A 117 -6.35 -4.15 13.77
C TRP A 117 -7.40 -5.10 13.20
N THR A 118 -7.03 -6.33 12.88
CA THR A 118 -7.95 -7.30 12.30
C THR A 118 -7.56 -8.72 12.69
N TRP A 119 -8.53 -9.65 12.65
CA TRP A 119 -8.25 -11.07 12.82
C TRP A 119 -7.74 -11.73 11.55
N HIS A 120 -7.92 -11.09 10.40
CA HIS A 120 -7.47 -11.58 9.10
C HIS A 120 -6.48 -10.60 8.50
N PRO A 121 -5.19 -10.69 8.89
CA PRO A 121 -4.20 -9.71 8.45
C PRO A 121 -4.02 -9.75 6.94
N GLY A 122 -3.82 -8.61 6.37
CA GLY A 122 -3.61 -8.46 4.94
C GLY A 122 -3.80 -7.03 4.49
N ILE A 123 -3.71 -6.86 3.18
CA ILE A 123 -3.85 -5.55 2.57
C ILE A 123 -4.97 -5.62 1.55
N SER A 124 -6.03 -4.84 1.81
CA SER A 124 -7.15 -4.72 0.87
C SER A 124 -6.88 -3.58 -0.08
N ILE A 125 -7.04 -3.81 -1.37
CA ILE A 125 -6.71 -2.83 -2.40
C ILE A 125 -7.88 -2.70 -3.37
N TRP A 126 -8.30 -1.46 -3.61
CA TRP A 126 -9.31 -1.12 -4.62
C TRP A 126 -8.70 -0.09 -5.55
N ILE A 127 -8.76 -0.36 -6.84
CA ILE A 127 -8.24 0.52 -7.88
C ILE A 127 -9.38 0.82 -8.84
N GLU A 128 -9.60 2.09 -9.11
CA GLU A 128 -10.69 2.51 -9.98
C GLU A 128 -10.20 3.54 -10.97
N GLN A 129 -10.41 3.27 -12.27
CA GLN A 129 -10.20 4.28 -13.28
C GLN A 129 -11.32 5.30 -13.20
N LEU A 130 -10.97 6.55 -13.21
CA LEU A 130 -11.94 7.64 -13.14
C LEU A 130 -12.13 8.28 -14.52
N SER A 131 -13.29 8.92 -14.73
CA SER A 131 -13.46 9.75 -15.90
C SER A 131 -12.59 10.99 -15.77
N GLU A 132 -12.30 11.64 -16.89
CA GLU A 132 -11.50 12.86 -16.86
C GLU A 132 -12.23 14.05 -16.23
N LYS A 133 -13.53 13.96 -16.09
CA LYS A 133 -14.34 15.03 -15.51
C LYS A 133 -14.46 14.86 -14.01
N VAL A 134 -14.00 15.85 -13.28
CA VAL A 134 -13.96 15.80 -11.80
C VAL A 134 -15.35 15.60 -11.21
N ARG A 135 -16.38 16.16 -11.78
CA ARG A 135 -17.76 16.04 -11.26
C ARG A 135 -18.19 14.59 -11.07
N ASP A 136 -17.70 13.69 -11.94
CA ASP A 136 -18.07 12.29 -11.86
C ASP A 136 -17.45 11.60 -10.63
N ALA A 137 -16.39 12.17 -10.09
CA ALA A 137 -15.74 11.65 -8.89
C ALA A 137 -16.42 12.10 -7.60
N TYR A 138 -17.18 13.19 -7.64
CA TYR A 138 -17.79 13.78 -6.45
C TYR A 138 -19.32 13.75 -6.46
N GLU A 139 -19.89 13.29 -7.52
CA GLU A 139 -21.33 13.07 -7.62
C GLU A 139 -21.65 11.57 -7.51
#